data_99ca7dba65670755df988355b1c3343a
#
_entry.id   99ca7dba65670755df988355b1c3343a
#
_cell.length_a   1.000
_cell.length_b   1.000
_cell.length_c   1.000
_cell.angle_alpha   90.00
_cell.angle_beta   90.00
_cell.angle_gamma   90.00
#
_symmetry.space_group_name_H-M   'P 1'
#
loop_
_entity.id
_entity.type
_entity.pdbx_description
1 polymer ?
#
loop_
_entity_poly.entity_id
_entity_poly.type
_entity_poly.pdbx_seq_one_letter_code
_entity_poly.pdbx_strand_id
1 'polypeptide(L)'
;MTWLKSGASSLLFVALLLLVSLPRPLCAGEALVGGQYLSAAGQDIQLLVTVSSPAPSTLIVIQNLPPGTVIDAASPAFNQYDAGKGEVKWLLTHVNPGRYTVSLRLQRPVVSGGISGDIRYKDPGSGRMINLRVRP
;
A
#
# COMPACT_ATOMS: atom_id res chain seq x y z
N MET A 1 -34.23 -65.09 10.99
CA MET A 1 -33.68 -64.68 10.27
C MET A 1 -33.58 -63.40 10.15
N THR A 2 -32.90 -62.80 10.22
CA THR A 2 -32.87 -61.68 10.35
C THR A 2 -31.79 -61.00 9.87
N TRP A 3 -31.67 -60.12 9.65
CA TRP A 3 -30.93 -59.50 9.04
C TRP A 3 -30.65 -58.32 9.09
N LEU A 4 -29.88 -57.72 8.95
CA LEU A 4 -29.56 -56.79 9.06
C LEU A 4 -28.85 -56.09 8.44
N LYS A 5 -28.73 -55.20 8.34
CA LYS A 5 -28.50 -54.32 7.84
C LYS A 5 -27.60 -53.50 8.21
N SER A 6 -26.67 -53.21 7.73
CA SER A 6 -25.67 -52.41 8.07
C SER A 6 -25.26 -51.53 6.93
N GLY A 7 -26.04 -50.73 6.37
CA GLY A 7 -25.76 -49.83 5.29
C GLY A 7 -25.63 -48.36 5.68
N ALA A 8 -25.96 -48.05 6.90
CA ALA A 8 -26.05 -46.63 7.29
C ALA A 8 -24.72 -46.02 7.77
N SER A 9 -23.74 -46.84 8.11
CA SER A 9 -22.49 -46.32 8.67
C SER A 9 -21.49 -45.84 7.64
N SER A 10 -21.60 -46.30 6.40
CA SER A 10 -20.66 -45.91 5.36
C SER A 10 -20.93 -44.55 4.76
N LEU A 11 -22.14 -44.07 4.79
CA LEU A 11 -22.49 -42.78 4.25
C LEU A 11 -22.08 -41.62 5.16
N LEU A 12 -21.97 -41.85 6.44
CA LEU A 12 -21.54 -40.83 7.41
C LEU A 12 -20.03 -40.56 7.33
N PHE A 13 -19.24 -41.56 6.96
CA PHE A 13 -17.79 -41.44 6.83
C PHE A 13 -17.37 -40.65 5.57
N VAL A 14 -18.12 -40.78 4.50
CA VAL A 14 -17.85 -40.07 3.25
C VAL A 14 -18.19 -38.58 3.37
N ALA A 15 -19.22 -38.24 4.15
CA ALA A 15 -19.59 -36.86 4.37
C ALA A 15 -18.58 -36.10 5.25
N LEU A 16 -17.90 -36.79 6.14
CA LEU A 16 -16.91 -36.19 7.03
C LEU A 16 -15.58 -35.92 6.31
N LEU A 17 -15.26 -36.69 5.28
CA LEU A 17 -14.03 -36.49 4.52
C LEU A 17 -14.11 -35.31 3.53
N LEU A 18 -15.31 -34.90 3.15
CA LEU A 18 -15.53 -33.79 2.24
C LEU A 18 -15.41 -32.41 2.90
N LEU A 19 -15.40 -32.36 4.22
CA LEU A 19 -15.30 -31.09 4.95
C LEU A 19 -13.87 -30.57 5.11
N VAL A 20 -12.87 -31.37 4.74
CA VAL A 20 -11.45 -31.02 4.98
C VAL A 20 -10.78 -30.36 3.77
N SER A 21 -11.48 -30.26 2.64
CA SER A 21 -10.90 -29.68 1.43
C SER A 21 -11.40 -28.26 1.13
N LEU A 22 -11.71 -27.47 2.14
CA LEU A 22 -11.89 -26.05 1.90
C LEU A 22 -10.53 -25.45 1.54
N PRO A 23 -10.38 -24.86 0.35
CA PRO A 23 -9.16 -24.16 0.03
C PRO A 23 -8.99 -23.04 1.04
N ARG A 24 -7.95 -23.14 1.82
CA ARG A 24 -7.54 -22.03 2.69
C ARG A 24 -7.19 -20.86 1.77
N PRO A 25 -7.72 -19.68 2.01
CA PRO A 25 -7.28 -18.53 1.26
C PRO A 25 -5.78 -18.40 1.48
N LEU A 26 -5.04 -18.52 0.41
CA LEU A 26 -3.64 -18.12 0.39
C LEU A 26 -3.65 -16.62 0.66
N CYS A 27 -3.29 -16.24 1.88
CA CYS A 27 -2.94 -14.85 2.13
C CYS A 27 -1.77 -14.54 1.24
N ALA A 28 -2.02 -13.85 0.12
CA ALA A 28 -0.97 -13.15 -0.60
C ALA A 28 -0.26 -12.28 0.42
N GLY A 29 1.06 -12.43 0.55
CA GLY A 29 1.84 -11.73 1.56
C GLY A 29 1.48 -10.26 1.63
N GLU A 30 1.30 -9.76 2.83
CA GLU A 30 1.03 -8.35 3.07
C GLU A 30 2.13 -7.52 2.44
N ALA A 31 1.75 -6.45 1.75
CA ALA A 31 2.73 -5.52 1.21
C ALA A 31 3.54 -4.91 2.36
N LEU A 32 4.87 -4.88 2.22
CA LEU A 32 5.75 -4.31 3.23
C LEU A 32 5.55 -2.82 3.42
N VAL A 33 5.08 -2.15 2.38
CA VAL A 33 4.85 -0.71 2.40
C VAL A 33 3.44 -0.43 1.94
N GLY A 34 2.74 0.38 2.69
CA GLY A 34 1.41 0.87 2.35
C GLY A 34 1.38 2.39 2.27
N GLY A 35 0.41 2.93 1.56
CA GLY A 35 0.21 4.37 1.47
C GLY A 35 -1.27 4.72 1.57
N GLN A 36 -1.55 5.82 2.24
CA GLN A 36 -2.90 6.34 2.39
C GLN A 36 -2.86 7.86 2.50
N TYR A 37 -3.75 8.53 1.78
CA TYR A 37 -3.92 9.97 1.93
C TYR A 37 -4.71 10.28 3.21
N LEU A 38 -4.15 11.14 4.03
CA LEU A 38 -4.85 11.74 5.17
C LEU A 38 -5.58 13.01 4.73
N SER A 39 -5.01 13.73 3.77
CA SER A 39 -5.61 14.88 3.13
C SER A 39 -5.13 14.96 1.69
N ALA A 40 -6.04 15.12 0.74
CA ALA A 40 -5.72 15.11 -0.69
C ALA A 40 -6.52 16.18 -1.47
N ALA A 41 -7.06 17.14 -0.79
CA ALA A 41 -7.79 18.25 -1.39
C ALA A 41 -7.52 19.53 -0.62
N GLY A 42 -7.73 20.66 -1.27
CA GLY A 42 -7.44 21.97 -0.68
C GLY A 42 -5.97 22.32 -0.78
N GLN A 43 -5.45 23.05 0.20
CA GLN A 43 -4.07 23.52 0.22
C GLN A 43 -3.11 22.57 0.93
N ASP A 44 -3.61 21.71 1.79
CA ASP A 44 -2.80 20.78 2.56
C ASP A 44 -2.94 19.36 2.01
N ILE A 45 -1.83 18.80 1.56
CA ILE A 45 -1.75 17.43 1.08
C ILE A 45 -0.90 16.62 2.05
N GLN A 46 -1.46 15.53 2.57
CA GLN A 46 -0.77 14.65 3.51
C GLN A 46 -0.90 13.20 3.06
N LEU A 47 0.23 12.55 2.89
CA LEU A 47 0.34 11.13 2.56
C LEU A 47 0.98 10.39 3.72
N LEU A 48 0.27 9.40 4.26
CA LEU A 48 0.78 8.48 5.26
C LEU A 48 1.40 7.27 4.56
N VAL A 49 2.65 7.00 4.88
CA VAL A 49 3.37 5.81 4.42
C VAL A 49 3.60 4.90 5.61
N THR A 50 3.14 3.66 5.52
CA THR A 50 3.31 2.65 6.58
C THR A 50 4.33 1.63 6.11
N VAL A 51 5.32 1.35 6.94
CA VAL A 51 6.40 0.41 6.66
C VAL A 51 6.36 -0.73 7.67
N SER A 52 6.28 -1.95 7.18
CA SER A 52 6.35 -3.16 7.99
C SER A 52 7.75 -3.77 7.98
N SER A 53 8.03 -4.64 8.94
CA SER A 53 9.30 -5.37 9.01
C SER A 53 9.29 -6.58 8.07
N PRO A 54 10.37 -6.88 7.35
CA PRO A 54 11.62 -6.15 7.27
C PRO A 54 11.49 -4.87 6.41
N ALA A 55 11.97 -3.75 6.93
CA ALA A 55 11.88 -2.48 6.22
C ALA A 55 12.85 -2.44 5.03
N PRO A 56 12.43 -1.91 3.86
CA PRO A 56 13.37 -1.61 2.79
C PRO A 56 14.34 -0.51 3.25
N SER A 57 15.56 -0.52 2.74
CA SER A 57 16.57 0.46 3.14
C SER A 57 16.24 1.87 2.65
N THR A 58 15.54 1.97 1.54
CA THR A 58 15.24 3.24 0.88
C THR A 58 13.81 3.22 0.34
N LEU A 59 13.11 4.32 0.49
CA LEU A 59 11.81 4.59 -0.11
C LEU A 59 11.90 5.83 -0.99
N ILE A 60 11.32 5.74 -2.17
CA ILE A 60 11.10 6.88 -3.03
C ILE A 60 9.61 7.18 -3.03
N VAL A 61 9.23 8.33 -2.52
CA VAL A 61 7.84 8.79 -2.50
C VAL A 61 7.68 9.88 -3.55
N ILE A 62 6.77 9.66 -4.48
CA ILE A 62 6.49 10.60 -5.56
C ILE A 62 5.07 11.08 -5.40
N GLN A 63 4.89 12.39 -5.25
CA GLN A 63 3.59 13.03 -5.19
C GLN A 63 3.32 13.70 -6.52
N ASN A 64 2.23 13.30 -7.18
CA ASN A 64 1.78 13.91 -8.42
C ASN A 64 0.73 14.98 -8.11
N LEU A 65 0.97 16.17 -8.62
CA LEU A 65 0.12 17.34 -8.50
C LEU A 65 -0.26 17.84 -9.89
N PRO A 66 -1.28 18.67 -10.02
CA PRO A 66 -1.55 19.35 -11.29
C PRO A 66 -0.31 20.14 -11.74
N PRO A 67 0.03 20.13 -13.05
CA PRO A 67 1.16 20.88 -13.56
C PRO A 67 1.08 22.36 -13.20
N GLY A 68 2.22 22.95 -12.86
CA GLY A 68 2.30 24.36 -12.48
C GLY A 68 1.89 24.66 -11.04
N THR A 69 1.66 23.66 -10.21
CA THR A 69 1.35 23.86 -8.79
C THR A 69 2.55 24.46 -8.06
N VAL A 70 2.30 25.51 -7.26
CA VAL A 70 3.30 26.16 -6.44
C VAL A 70 3.23 25.61 -5.02
N ILE A 71 4.36 25.16 -4.49
CA ILE A 71 4.48 24.60 -3.15
C ILE A 71 5.03 25.67 -2.21
N ASP A 72 4.27 25.98 -1.14
CA ASP A 72 4.71 26.92 -0.12
C ASP A 72 5.61 26.28 0.92
N ALA A 73 5.29 25.06 1.32
CA ALA A 73 6.03 24.34 2.35
C ALA A 73 5.94 22.82 2.15
N ALA A 74 6.93 22.13 2.63
CA ALA A 74 6.99 20.66 2.63
C ALA A 74 7.62 20.15 3.92
N SER A 75 7.09 19.06 4.45
CA SER A 75 7.66 18.38 5.60
C SER A 75 7.55 16.86 5.41
N PRO A 76 8.67 16.13 5.40
CA PRO A 76 10.03 16.64 5.33
C PRO A 76 10.30 17.40 4.02
N ALA A 77 11.44 18.07 3.94
CA ALA A 77 11.83 18.76 2.71
C ALA A 77 11.97 17.75 1.57
N PHE A 78 11.42 18.07 0.41
CA PHE A 78 11.53 17.20 -0.76
C PHE A 78 12.94 17.32 -1.39
N ASN A 79 13.33 16.26 -2.10
CA ASN A 79 14.62 16.22 -2.78
C ASN A 79 14.57 16.85 -4.16
N GLN A 80 13.42 16.74 -4.83
CA GLN A 80 13.25 17.24 -6.19
C GLN A 80 11.81 17.63 -6.44
N TYR A 81 11.60 18.71 -7.19
CA TYR A 81 10.31 19.12 -7.69
C TYR A 81 10.40 19.52 -9.16
N ASP A 82 9.57 18.89 -9.98
CA ASP A 82 9.39 19.24 -11.38
C ASP A 82 8.04 19.93 -11.55
N ALA A 83 8.05 21.26 -11.61
CA ALA A 83 6.84 22.06 -11.73
C ALA A 83 6.10 21.83 -13.06
N GLY A 84 6.81 21.52 -14.13
CA GLY A 84 6.22 21.26 -15.43
C GLY A 84 5.38 19.98 -15.46
N LYS A 85 5.77 18.98 -14.70
CA LYS A 85 5.04 17.72 -14.55
C LYS A 85 4.15 17.70 -13.30
N GLY A 86 4.39 18.58 -12.33
CA GLY A 86 3.74 18.53 -11.03
C GLY A 86 4.22 17.36 -10.17
N GLU A 87 5.47 16.99 -10.27
CA GLU A 87 6.03 15.79 -9.63
C GLU A 87 7.00 16.18 -8.51
N VAL A 88 6.64 15.83 -7.27
CA VAL A 88 7.47 16.05 -6.08
C VAL A 88 8.04 14.71 -5.65
N LYS A 89 9.34 14.68 -5.36
CA LYS A 89 10.04 13.45 -5.02
C LYS A 89 10.76 13.58 -3.67
N TRP A 90 10.50 12.62 -2.79
CA TRP A 90 11.26 12.42 -1.55
C TRP A 90 12.05 11.13 -1.66
N LEU A 91 13.28 11.19 -1.21
CA LEU A 91 14.14 10.03 -1.02
C LEU A 91 14.35 9.82 0.47
N LEU A 92 13.73 8.77 1.01
CA LEU A 92 13.85 8.40 2.42
C LEU A 92 14.88 7.28 2.55
N THR A 93 15.93 7.53 3.30
CA THR A 93 17.01 6.56 3.55
C THR A 93 16.97 6.11 5.00
N HIS A 94 17.62 4.97 5.29
CA HIS A 94 17.64 4.39 6.64
C HIS A 94 16.25 4.19 7.22
N VAL A 95 15.36 3.64 6.40
CA VAL A 95 13.97 3.46 6.75
C VAL A 95 13.82 2.37 7.80
N ASN A 96 13.05 2.68 8.84
CA ASN A 96 12.68 1.73 9.88
C ASN A 96 11.20 1.39 9.77
N PRO A 97 10.75 0.23 10.29
CA PRO A 97 9.32 -0.04 10.42
C PRO A 97 8.62 1.06 11.21
N GLY A 98 7.44 1.43 10.76
CA GLY A 98 6.65 2.48 11.39
C GLY A 98 5.87 3.31 10.38
N ARG A 99 5.49 4.51 10.79
CA ARG A 99 4.69 5.42 9.99
C ARG A 99 5.49 6.67 9.65
N TYR A 100 5.41 7.07 8.40
CA TYR A 100 6.01 8.29 7.88
C TYR A 100 4.92 9.12 7.22
N THR A 101 4.88 10.40 7.51
CA THR A 101 3.95 11.33 6.87
C THR A 101 4.72 12.33 6.05
N VAL A 102 4.39 12.44 4.77
CA VAL A 102 4.88 13.51 3.91
C VAL A 102 3.77 14.52 3.72
N SER A 103 4.08 15.78 3.92
CA SER A 103 3.10 16.87 3.88
C SER A 103 3.55 17.96 2.93
N LEU A 104 2.60 18.51 2.19
CA LEU A 104 2.79 19.66 1.34
C LEU A 104 1.75 20.72 1.68
N ARG A 105 2.16 21.97 1.70
CA ARG A 105 1.27 23.12 1.68
C ARG A 105 1.38 23.80 0.33
N LEU A 106 0.25 23.94 -0.34
CA LEU A 106 0.17 24.52 -1.66
C LEU A 106 -0.28 25.97 -1.59
N GLN A 107 0.16 26.79 -2.53
CA GLN A 107 -0.24 28.17 -2.62
C GLN A 107 -1.73 28.31 -2.99
N ARG A 108 -2.23 27.39 -3.82
CA ARG A 108 -3.62 27.35 -4.25
C ARG A 108 -4.24 26.00 -3.96
N PRO A 109 -5.54 25.95 -3.63
CA PRO A 109 -6.22 24.70 -3.39
C PRO A 109 -6.29 23.84 -4.67
N VAL A 110 -6.24 22.52 -4.50
CA VAL A 110 -6.38 21.53 -5.56
C VAL A 110 -7.55 20.60 -5.24
N VAL A 111 -8.05 19.93 -6.28
CA VAL A 111 -9.08 18.91 -6.14
C VAL A 111 -8.44 17.52 -6.05
N SER A 112 -9.07 16.61 -5.32
CA SER A 112 -8.53 15.28 -5.08
C SER A 112 -8.31 14.47 -6.36
N GLY A 113 -9.10 14.69 -7.40
CA GLY A 113 -8.96 14.01 -8.68
C GLY A 113 -7.65 14.29 -9.42
N GLY A 114 -6.98 15.41 -9.09
CA GLY A 114 -5.66 15.76 -9.65
C GLY A 114 -4.48 15.27 -8.82
N ILE A 115 -4.72 14.52 -7.74
CA ILE A 115 -3.71 14.07 -6.80
C ILE A 115 -3.53 12.57 -6.90
N SER A 116 -2.31 12.13 -6.97
CA SER A 116 -1.92 10.71 -6.85
C SER A 116 -0.52 10.61 -6.31
N GLY A 117 -0.17 9.45 -5.77
CA GLY A 117 1.15 9.17 -5.26
C GLY A 117 1.70 7.86 -5.78
N ASP A 118 3.00 7.77 -5.88
CA ASP A 118 3.70 6.54 -6.18
C ASP A 118 4.78 6.32 -5.11
N ILE A 119 4.82 5.12 -4.56
CA ILE A 119 5.85 4.72 -3.60
C ILE A 119 6.66 3.61 -4.25
N ARG A 120 7.96 3.82 -4.37
CA ARG A 120 8.89 2.86 -4.96
C ARG A 120 9.89 2.40 -3.93
N TYR A 121 10.11 1.11 -3.89
CA TYR A 121 11.10 0.52 -3.00
C TYR A 121 11.63 -0.79 -3.56
N LYS A 122 12.82 -1.16 -3.11
CA LYS A 122 13.39 -2.48 -3.39
C LYS A 122 12.96 -3.43 -2.28
N ASP A 123 12.27 -4.49 -2.64
CA ASP A 123 11.87 -5.50 -1.68
C ASP A 123 13.11 -6.19 -1.09
N PRO A 124 13.32 -6.16 0.23
CA PRO A 124 14.50 -6.77 0.85
C PRO A 124 14.54 -8.29 0.70
N GLY A 125 13.39 -8.94 0.52
CA GLY A 125 13.32 -10.38 0.34
C GLY A 125 13.67 -10.85 -1.07
N SER A 126 13.06 -10.23 -2.09
CA SER A 126 13.20 -10.63 -3.49
C SER A 126 14.22 -9.83 -4.28
N GLY A 127 14.60 -8.65 -3.79
CA GLY A 127 15.47 -7.71 -4.50
C GLY A 127 14.79 -6.99 -5.68
N ARG A 128 13.50 -7.17 -5.86
CA ARG A 128 12.73 -6.54 -6.93
C ARG A 128 12.30 -5.14 -6.57
N MET A 129 12.25 -4.27 -7.57
CA MET A 129 11.62 -2.96 -7.43
C MET A 129 10.11 -3.09 -7.43
N ILE A 130 9.48 -2.55 -6.41
CA ILE A 130 8.03 -2.51 -6.25
C ILE A 130 7.57 -1.07 -6.40
N ASN A 131 6.51 -0.90 -7.17
CA ASN A 131 5.87 0.39 -7.35
C ASN A 131 4.42 0.28 -6.85
N LEU A 132 4.10 1.03 -5.82
CA LEU A 132 2.76 1.11 -5.24
C LEU A 132 2.14 2.45 -5.62
N ARG A 133 1.01 2.40 -6.31
CA ARG A 133 0.24 3.62 -6.60
C ARG A 133 -0.78 3.86 -5.51
N VAL A 134 -0.83 5.10 -5.03
CA VAL A 134 -1.77 5.57 -4.01
C VAL A 134 -2.70 6.62 -4.60
N ARG A 135 -3.99 6.43 -4.41
CA ARG A 135 -5.01 7.39 -4.84
C ARG A 135 -5.85 7.82 -3.63
N PRO A 136 -6.32 9.07 -3.64
CA PRO A 136 -7.24 9.53 -2.61
C PRO A 136 -8.55 8.75 -2.59
#